data_0d9c7d5ec2646d0ed98b9c3487049572
#
_entry.id   0d9c7d5ec2646d0ed98b9c3487049572
#
_cell.length_a   1.000
_cell.length_b   1.000
_cell.length_c   1.000
_cell.angle_alpha   90.00
_cell.angle_beta   90.00
_cell.angle_gamma   90.00
#
_symmetry.space_group_name_H-M   'P 1'
#
loop_
_entity.id
_entity.type
_entity.pdbx_description
1 polymer ?
#
loop_
_entity_poly.entity_id
_entity_poly.type
_entity_poly.pdbx_seq_one_letter_code
_entity_poly.pdbx_strand_id
1 'polypeptide(L)'
;MTLRLVCAALAFLGAASPAFAGPPYLTDDPVPTDTGHWEIYGFATGEGEHSTFDGEGGFDLNYGPVKGVQLTATLPLSFSREPGTGWQSGTGDVELGVKYRFANDEKHGFSAAIFPRAILPTTSHSPGEKTRFLLPLWLGKDFAGGTSVFGGGGYTINPGAGNRSFWQAALAVTQDLSDEVSAGAEITRQGSDTTDGTAQTRAGLGSIIKLSDHYALLFSGGPTWADHRTGYHFYGALGLFF
;
A
#
# COMPACT_ATOMS: atom_id res chain seq x y z
N MET A 1 -4.35 29.90 -58.82
CA MET A 1 -5.12 28.86 -58.13
C MET A 1 -4.26 28.28 -57.01
N THR A 2 -4.28 28.89 -55.82
CA THR A 2 -3.42 28.57 -54.68
C THR A 2 -4.18 27.77 -53.65
N LEU A 3 -3.81 26.50 -53.52
CA LEU A 3 -4.38 25.52 -52.57
C LEU A 3 -3.80 25.84 -51.16
N ARG A 4 -4.63 26.34 -50.26
CA ARG A 4 -4.27 26.56 -48.87
C ARG A 4 -4.42 25.24 -48.08
N LEU A 5 -3.33 24.62 -47.69
CA LEU A 5 -3.31 23.56 -46.69
C LEU A 5 -3.68 24.15 -45.33
N VAL A 6 -4.81 23.75 -44.78
CA VAL A 6 -5.17 23.99 -43.40
C VAL A 6 -4.63 22.81 -42.56
N CYS A 7 -3.53 23.02 -41.84
CA CYS A 7 -3.07 22.08 -40.82
C CYS A 7 -3.94 22.27 -39.58
N ALA A 8 -4.87 21.34 -39.36
CA ALA A 8 -5.57 21.23 -38.09
C ALA A 8 -4.63 20.57 -37.06
N ALA A 9 -4.09 21.37 -36.16
CA ALA A 9 -3.42 20.87 -34.98
C ALA A 9 -4.47 20.32 -34.03
N LEU A 10 -4.62 18.99 -33.94
CA LEU A 10 -5.33 18.34 -32.86
C LEU A 10 -4.47 18.51 -31.58
N ALA A 11 -4.90 19.41 -30.72
CA ALA A 11 -4.43 19.46 -29.34
C ALA A 11 -5.01 18.24 -28.63
N PHE A 12 -4.22 17.20 -28.43
CA PHE A 12 -4.49 16.15 -27.45
C PHE A 12 -4.41 16.83 -26.07
N LEU A 13 -5.54 17.21 -25.52
CA LEU A 13 -5.73 17.42 -24.11
C LEU A 13 -5.62 16.02 -23.46
N GLY A 14 -4.43 15.62 -23.05
CA GLY A 14 -4.25 14.47 -22.20
C GLY A 14 -5.03 14.71 -20.91
N ALA A 15 -6.16 14.05 -20.77
CA ALA A 15 -6.80 13.90 -19.49
C ALA A 15 -5.81 13.18 -18.59
N ALA A 16 -5.27 13.86 -17.57
CA ALA A 16 -4.51 13.20 -16.53
C ALA A 16 -5.46 12.19 -15.87
N SER A 17 -5.20 10.90 -16.08
CA SER A 17 -5.90 9.85 -15.34
C SER A 17 -5.61 10.08 -13.86
N PRO A 18 -6.60 10.02 -12.97
CA PRO A 18 -6.34 10.09 -11.54
C PRO A 18 -5.36 8.99 -11.17
N ALA A 19 -4.22 9.37 -10.59
CA ALA A 19 -3.28 8.41 -10.04
C ALA A 19 -3.96 7.79 -8.81
N PHE A 20 -4.17 6.48 -8.80
CA PHE A 20 -4.65 5.78 -7.63
C PHE A 20 -3.49 5.64 -6.66
N ALA A 21 -3.56 6.37 -5.55
CA ALA A 21 -2.62 6.29 -4.44
C ALA A 21 -3.07 5.19 -3.47
N GLY A 22 -2.25 4.18 -3.24
CA GLY A 22 -2.54 3.14 -2.25
C GLY A 22 -2.30 1.72 -2.76
N PRO A 23 -2.94 0.69 -2.10
CA PRO A 23 -2.74 -0.71 -2.45
C PRO A 23 -2.85 -0.96 -3.97
N PRO A 24 -2.33 -2.07 -4.52
CA PRO A 24 -2.26 -3.38 -3.87
C PRO A 24 -0.90 -3.78 -3.29
N TYR A 25 0.09 -2.92 -3.31
CA TYR A 25 1.43 -3.26 -2.87
C TYR A 25 1.64 -3.02 -1.38
N LEU A 26 2.58 -3.74 -0.77
CA LEU A 26 3.10 -3.42 0.57
C LEU A 26 3.95 -2.13 0.55
N THR A 27 4.50 -1.83 -0.61
CA THR A 27 5.18 -0.58 -0.91
C THR A 27 4.13 0.51 -1.11
N ASP A 28 4.19 1.54 -0.29
CA ASP A 28 3.30 2.69 -0.45
C ASP A 28 3.92 3.72 -1.41
N ASP A 29 3.09 4.50 -2.06
CA ASP A 29 3.50 5.60 -2.91
C ASP A 29 3.38 6.96 -2.18
N PRO A 30 4.03 8.02 -2.69
CA PRO A 30 3.97 9.33 -2.07
C PRO A 30 2.73 10.16 -2.43
N VAL A 31 1.77 9.61 -3.18
CA VAL A 31 0.58 10.36 -3.64
C VAL A 31 -0.54 10.24 -2.61
N PRO A 32 -1.04 11.34 -2.04
CA PRO A 32 -2.19 11.31 -1.15
C PRO A 32 -3.49 11.34 -1.94
N THR A 33 -4.57 10.86 -1.34
CA THR A 33 -5.95 11.04 -1.82
C THR A 33 -6.23 12.49 -2.20
N ASP A 34 -6.93 12.71 -3.29
CA ASP A 34 -7.26 14.03 -3.82
C ASP A 34 -8.11 14.86 -2.83
N THR A 35 -7.94 16.18 -2.87
CA THR A 35 -8.63 17.09 -1.94
C THR A 35 -10.15 17.01 -2.08
N GLY A 36 -10.81 16.72 -0.96
CA GLY A 36 -12.26 16.59 -0.86
C GLY A 36 -12.80 15.22 -1.25
N HIS A 37 -11.92 14.27 -1.64
CA HIS A 37 -12.30 12.94 -2.08
C HIS A 37 -12.04 11.88 -0.99
N TRP A 38 -12.74 10.77 -1.15
CA TRP A 38 -12.57 9.56 -0.38
C TRP A 38 -12.10 8.41 -1.25
N GLU A 39 -11.18 7.62 -0.71
CA GLU A 39 -10.79 6.31 -1.22
C GLU A 39 -11.03 5.29 -0.13
N ILE A 40 -11.94 4.35 -0.36
CA ILE A 40 -12.29 3.32 0.61
C ILE A 40 -11.96 1.96 -0.01
N TYR A 41 -11.17 1.16 0.70
CA TYR A 41 -10.84 -0.20 0.27
C TYR A 41 -11.46 -1.22 1.22
N GLY A 42 -12.36 -2.05 0.70
CA GLY A 42 -12.75 -3.28 1.37
C GLY A 42 -11.71 -4.34 1.03
N PHE A 43 -10.83 -4.66 1.97
CA PHE A 43 -9.64 -5.46 1.72
C PHE A 43 -9.61 -6.81 2.44
N ALA A 44 -8.81 -7.72 1.91
CA ALA A 44 -8.33 -8.93 2.57
C ALA A 44 -6.84 -9.10 2.26
N THR A 45 -6.05 -9.39 3.28
CA THR A 45 -4.62 -9.67 3.16
C THR A 45 -4.25 -10.87 4.01
N GLY A 46 -3.17 -11.53 3.68
CA GLY A 46 -2.67 -12.63 4.50
C GLY A 46 -1.32 -13.13 4.05
N GLU A 47 -0.67 -13.78 4.98
CA GLU A 47 0.57 -14.51 4.74
C GLU A 47 0.50 -15.89 5.42
N GLY A 48 1.24 -16.85 4.85
CA GLY A 48 1.22 -18.19 5.37
C GLY A 48 2.47 -18.97 5.00
N GLU A 49 2.72 -19.99 5.81
CA GLU A 49 3.81 -20.93 5.61
C GLU A 49 3.36 -22.32 6.08
N HIS A 50 3.41 -23.32 5.17
CA HIS A 50 2.98 -24.69 5.45
C HIS A 50 1.55 -24.79 6.02
N SER A 51 1.43 -24.89 7.35
CA SER A 51 0.16 -25.04 8.06
C SER A 51 -0.23 -23.84 8.92
N THR A 52 0.57 -22.78 8.90
CA THR A 52 0.28 -21.51 9.58
C THR A 52 -0.31 -20.50 8.59
N PHE A 53 -1.17 -19.63 9.08
CA PHE A 53 -1.73 -18.53 8.34
C PHE A 53 -2.05 -17.39 9.28
N ASP A 54 -1.67 -16.17 8.88
CA ASP A 54 -2.07 -14.93 9.51
C ASP A 54 -2.64 -13.99 8.44
N GLY A 55 -3.77 -13.36 8.74
CA GLY A 55 -4.41 -12.48 7.78
C GLY A 55 -5.37 -11.51 8.43
N GLU A 56 -5.72 -10.50 7.66
CA GLU A 56 -6.67 -9.48 8.04
C GLU A 56 -7.64 -9.21 6.89
N GLY A 57 -8.84 -8.76 7.26
CA GLY A 57 -9.81 -8.25 6.29
C GLY A 57 -10.64 -7.16 6.94
N GLY A 58 -10.97 -6.11 6.18
CA GLY A 58 -11.65 -4.98 6.78
C GLY A 58 -11.78 -3.81 5.82
N PHE A 59 -11.76 -2.62 6.38
CA PHE A 59 -11.84 -1.38 5.62
C PHE A 59 -10.63 -0.50 5.87
N ASP A 60 -10.08 0.03 4.79
CA ASP A 60 -9.10 1.09 4.80
C ASP A 60 -9.74 2.36 4.23
N LEU A 61 -9.86 3.39 5.06
CA LEU A 61 -10.57 4.62 4.79
C LEU A 61 -9.57 5.75 4.63
N ASN A 62 -9.54 6.37 3.45
CA ASN A 62 -8.63 7.46 3.14
C ASN A 62 -9.41 8.70 2.71
N TYR A 63 -9.05 9.85 3.24
CA TYR A 63 -9.69 11.14 2.94
C TYR A 63 -8.65 12.24 2.71
N GLY A 64 -8.82 13.01 1.65
CA GLY A 64 -8.01 14.18 1.33
C GLY A 64 -8.59 15.48 1.90
N PRO A 65 -8.25 15.93 3.12
CA PRO A 65 -8.84 17.15 3.68
C PRO A 65 -8.36 18.44 3.01
N VAL A 66 -7.11 18.46 2.59
CA VAL A 66 -6.46 19.60 1.91
C VAL A 66 -5.38 19.09 0.96
N LYS A 67 -4.94 19.93 0.02
CA LYS A 67 -3.91 19.55 -0.96
C LYS A 67 -2.65 18.98 -0.30
N GLY A 68 -2.27 17.79 -0.73
CA GLY A 68 -1.06 17.13 -0.27
C GLY A 68 -1.17 16.42 1.07
N VAL A 69 -2.37 16.34 1.66
CA VAL A 69 -2.60 15.65 2.94
C VAL A 69 -3.68 14.59 2.77
N GLN A 70 -3.43 13.40 3.32
CA GLN A 70 -4.40 12.32 3.45
C GLN A 70 -4.50 11.90 4.91
N LEU A 71 -5.71 11.69 5.38
CA LEU A 71 -6.01 11.04 6.65
C LEU A 71 -6.41 9.59 6.35
N THR A 72 -5.85 8.66 7.10
CA THR A 72 -6.12 7.22 6.94
C THR A 72 -6.60 6.62 8.24
N ALA A 73 -7.59 5.71 8.13
CA ALA A 73 -8.02 4.85 9.23
C ALA A 73 -8.27 3.43 8.71
N THR A 74 -7.49 2.46 9.20
CA THR A 74 -7.67 1.03 8.86
C THR A 74 -8.35 0.32 10.02
N LEU A 75 -9.43 -0.41 9.71
CA LEU A 75 -10.30 -1.09 10.67
C LEU A 75 -10.34 -2.59 10.34
N PRO A 76 -9.38 -3.40 10.83
CA PRO A 76 -9.27 -4.80 10.45
C PRO A 76 -9.99 -5.76 11.42
N LEU A 77 -10.39 -6.89 10.86
CA LEU A 77 -10.64 -8.14 11.57
C LEU A 77 -9.45 -9.06 11.30
N SER A 78 -8.95 -9.75 12.31
CA SER A 78 -7.83 -10.67 12.20
C SER A 78 -8.31 -12.13 12.08
N PHE A 79 -7.57 -12.91 11.31
CA PHE A 79 -7.78 -14.35 11.13
C PHE A 79 -6.43 -15.03 11.22
N SER A 80 -6.33 -16.07 12.04
CA SER A 80 -5.12 -16.85 12.15
C SER A 80 -5.39 -18.34 12.19
N ARG A 81 -4.37 -19.11 11.84
CA ARG A 81 -4.40 -20.58 11.95
C ARG A 81 -3.03 -21.08 12.34
N GLU A 82 -3.01 -21.80 13.44
CA GLU A 82 -1.83 -22.51 13.94
C GLU A 82 -2.04 -24.02 13.90
N PRO A 83 -0.97 -24.83 13.78
CA PRO A 83 -1.05 -26.28 13.86
C PRO A 83 -1.69 -26.74 15.18
N GLY A 84 -2.80 -27.47 15.10
CA GLY A 84 -3.48 -28.03 16.26
C GLY A 84 -4.52 -27.13 16.93
N THR A 85 -4.63 -25.85 16.61
CA THR A 85 -5.63 -24.92 17.22
C THR A 85 -6.81 -24.61 16.32
N GLY A 86 -6.72 -24.89 15.01
CA GLY A 86 -7.75 -24.54 14.04
C GLY A 86 -7.76 -23.03 13.70
N TRP A 87 -8.86 -22.58 13.10
CA TRP A 87 -9.05 -21.16 12.76
C TRP A 87 -9.45 -20.37 13.99
N GLN A 88 -8.82 -19.22 14.15
CA GLN A 88 -9.16 -18.19 15.12
C GLN A 88 -9.50 -16.89 14.39
N SER A 89 -10.40 -16.09 14.96
CA SER A 89 -10.75 -14.77 14.42
C SER A 89 -11.04 -13.80 15.54
N GLY A 90 -10.80 -12.52 15.30
CA GLY A 90 -11.04 -11.46 16.26
C GLY A 90 -10.91 -10.08 15.63
N THR A 91 -10.87 -9.06 16.47
CA THR A 91 -10.48 -7.71 16.00
C THR A 91 -8.98 -7.67 15.74
N GLY A 92 -8.58 -6.97 14.68
CA GLY A 92 -7.20 -6.60 14.45
C GLY A 92 -6.83 -5.28 15.12
N ASP A 93 -5.62 -4.80 14.87
CA ASP A 93 -5.14 -3.52 15.38
C ASP A 93 -5.59 -2.38 14.49
N VAL A 94 -6.31 -1.41 15.05
CA VAL A 94 -6.71 -0.21 14.32
C VAL A 94 -5.48 0.64 14.00
N GLU A 95 -5.34 1.03 12.74
CA GLU A 95 -4.28 1.92 12.31
C GLU A 95 -4.84 3.30 11.97
N LEU A 96 -4.17 4.36 12.46
CA LEU A 96 -4.46 5.75 12.12
C LEU A 96 -3.21 6.39 11.52
N GLY A 97 -3.36 7.06 10.39
CA GLY A 97 -2.24 7.64 9.66
C GLY A 97 -2.50 9.03 9.09
N VAL A 98 -1.42 9.75 8.85
CA VAL A 98 -1.44 11.02 8.12
C VAL A 98 -0.35 10.98 7.06
N LYS A 99 -0.71 10.93 5.78
CA LYS A 99 0.24 11.09 4.67
C LYS A 99 0.37 12.59 4.35
N TYR A 100 1.60 13.07 4.26
CA TYR A 100 1.89 14.45 3.85
C TYR A 100 2.92 14.46 2.73
N ARG A 101 2.47 14.82 1.52
CA ARG A 101 3.33 15.02 0.36
C ARG A 101 3.96 16.40 0.43
N PHE A 102 5.21 16.47 0.86
CA PHE A 102 5.95 17.71 1.01
C PHE A 102 6.74 18.13 -0.24
N ALA A 103 6.92 17.24 -1.21
CA ALA A 103 7.51 17.54 -2.50
C ALA A 103 6.66 16.95 -3.64
N ASN A 104 6.41 17.76 -4.67
CA ASN A 104 5.69 17.39 -5.88
C ASN A 104 6.21 18.21 -7.05
N ASP A 105 7.12 17.64 -7.83
CA ASP A 105 7.64 18.23 -9.06
C ASP A 105 6.95 17.56 -10.27
N GLU A 106 5.77 18.07 -10.62
CA GLU A 106 4.96 17.56 -11.73
C GLU A 106 5.70 17.59 -13.06
N LYS A 107 6.60 18.59 -13.27
CA LYS A 107 7.37 18.71 -14.51
C LYS A 107 8.33 17.54 -14.71
N HIS A 108 8.90 17.04 -13.64
CA HIS A 108 9.85 15.94 -13.68
C HIS A 108 9.25 14.63 -13.16
N GLY A 109 7.97 14.61 -12.76
CA GLY A 109 7.26 13.45 -12.24
C GLY A 109 7.81 12.95 -10.91
N PHE A 110 8.43 13.80 -10.08
CA PHE A 110 9.00 13.42 -8.80
C PHE A 110 8.10 13.83 -7.64
N SER A 111 7.91 12.94 -6.68
CA SER A 111 7.17 13.24 -5.45
C SER A 111 7.78 12.58 -4.23
N ALA A 112 7.54 13.19 -3.05
CA ALA A 112 8.00 12.66 -1.78
C ALA A 112 6.99 12.97 -0.66
N ALA A 113 6.76 11.98 0.20
CA ALA A 113 5.82 12.08 1.32
C ALA A 113 6.35 11.38 2.57
N ILE A 114 5.96 11.89 3.73
CA ILE A 114 6.00 11.15 4.99
C ILE A 114 4.62 10.60 5.28
N PHE A 115 4.55 9.44 5.95
CA PHE A 115 3.27 8.82 6.30
C PHE A 115 3.33 8.21 7.71
N PRO A 116 3.49 9.04 8.77
CA PRO A 116 3.43 8.54 10.14
C PRO A 116 2.11 7.85 10.43
N ARG A 117 2.18 6.69 11.09
CA ARG A 117 1.05 5.87 11.48
C ARG A 117 1.16 5.45 12.94
N ALA A 118 0.01 5.44 13.63
CA ALA A 118 -0.15 4.87 14.96
C ALA A 118 -0.99 3.60 14.84
N ILE A 119 -0.46 2.48 15.31
CA ILE A 119 -1.09 1.17 15.32
C ILE A 119 -1.54 0.91 16.76
N LEU A 120 -2.85 0.96 16.98
CA LEU A 120 -3.48 0.88 18.28
C LEU A 120 -3.74 -0.59 18.64
N PRO A 121 -3.39 -1.05 19.85
CA PRO A 121 -3.58 -2.44 20.26
C PRO A 121 -5.04 -2.71 20.58
N THR A 122 -5.86 -2.83 19.54
CA THR A 122 -7.29 -3.14 19.63
C THR A 122 -7.58 -4.63 19.37
N THR A 123 -6.53 -5.39 19.06
CA THR A 123 -6.64 -6.83 18.86
C THR A 123 -7.13 -7.55 20.12
N SER A 124 -8.03 -8.52 19.92
CA SER A 124 -8.54 -9.37 21.01
C SER A 124 -7.58 -10.52 21.36
N HIS A 125 -6.57 -10.78 20.53
CA HIS A 125 -5.68 -11.94 20.66
C HIS A 125 -4.41 -11.67 21.47
N SER A 126 -4.03 -10.42 21.69
CA SER A 126 -2.78 -10.04 22.35
C SER A 126 -3.00 -8.96 23.42
N PRO A 127 -3.65 -9.31 24.54
CA PRO A 127 -3.91 -8.34 25.61
C PRO A 127 -2.58 -7.86 26.23
N GLY A 128 -2.44 -6.54 26.38
CA GLY A 128 -1.25 -5.91 26.98
C GLY A 128 -0.23 -5.41 25.97
N GLU A 129 -0.48 -5.51 24.69
CA GLU A 129 0.31 -4.84 23.65
C GLU A 129 0.24 -3.31 23.82
N LYS A 130 1.24 -2.63 23.25
CA LYS A 130 1.35 -1.18 23.31
C LYS A 130 1.20 -0.60 21.92
N THR A 131 0.74 0.66 21.85
CA THR A 131 0.70 1.41 20.60
C THR A 131 2.06 1.39 19.92
N ARG A 132 2.10 0.99 18.65
CA ARG A 132 3.26 1.01 17.78
C ARG A 132 3.21 2.26 16.91
N PHE A 133 4.37 2.76 16.50
CA PHE A 133 4.46 3.91 15.59
C PHE A 133 5.34 3.55 14.41
N LEU A 134 4.83 3.74 13.21
CA LEU A 134 5.57 3.60 11.97
C LEU A 134 5.84 4.99 11.38
N LEU A 135 7.10 5.26 11.07
CA LEU A 135 7.57 6.57 10.57
C LEU A 135 8.26 6.38 9.20
N PRO A 136 7.52 6.25 8.10
CA PRO A 136 8.08 6.03 6.78
C PRO A 136 8.27 7.33 6.00
N LEU A 137 9.22 7.27 5.06
CA LEU A 137 9.42 8.22 3.97
C LEU A 137 9.22 7.46 2.65
N TRP A 138 8.37 8.00 1.79
CA TRP A 138 8.07 7.47 0.47
C TRP A 138 8.50 8.44 -0.63
N LEU A 139 9.11 7.91 -1.67
CA LEU A 139 9.57 8.63 -2.85
C LEU A 139 8.93 8.01 -4.08
N GLY A 140 8.62 8.82 -5.08
CA GLY A 140 8.03 8.35 -6.33
C GLY A 140 8.60 9.10 -7.53
N LYS A 141 8.65 8.39 -8.64
CA LYS A 141 9.05 8.90 -9.92
C LYS A 141 8.17 8.32 -11.02
N ASP A 142 7.41 9.20 -11.67
CA ASP A 142 6.62 8.88 -12.84
C ASP A 142 7.42 9.18 -14.10
N PHE A 143 7.38 8.27 -15.05
CA PHE A 143 8.03 8.37 -16.35
C PHE A 143 6.99 8.50 -17.47
N ALA A 144 7.38 9.10 -18.57
CA ALA A 144 6.55 9.11 -19.76
C ALA A 144 6.27 7.67 -20.23
N GLY A 145 5.01 7.42 -20.63
CA GLY A 145 4.58 6.08 -21.08
C GLY A 145 3.98 5.20 -19.98
N GLY A 146 3.59 5.80 -18.84
CA GLY A 146 2.81 5.13 -17.80
C GLY A 146 3.63 4.19 -16.90
N THR A 147 4.95 4.35 -16.86
CA THR A 147 5.80 3.65 -15.88
C THR A 147 5.96 4.50 -14.64
N SER A 148 5.73 3.93 -13.46
CA SER A 148 6.01 4.54 -12.17
C SER A 148 6.96 3.68 -11.35
N VAL A 149 7.91 4.33 -10.68
CA VAL A 149 8.81 3.68 -9.72
C VAL A 149 8.67 4.38 -8.40
N PHE A 150 8.31 3.66 -7.37
CA PHE A 150 8.16 4.23 -6.04
C PHE A 150 8.71 3.30 -4.97
N GLY A 151 9.09 3.88 -3.85
CA GLY A 151 9.64 3.12 -2.76
C GLY A 151 10.14 4.00 -1.63
N GLY A 152 10.65 3.37 -0.63
CA GLY A 152 11.11 4.05 0.56
C GLY A 152 11.26 3.10 1.72
N GLY A 153 10.96 3.59 2.89
CA GLY A 153 11.03 2.78 4.10
C GLY A 153 10.88 3.63 5.35
N GLY A 154 10.89 2.98 6.48
CA GLY A 154 10.67 3.63 7.75
C GLY A 154 11.14 2.80 8.92
N TYR A 155 11.01 3.41 10.09
CA TYR A 155 11.32 2.79 11.37
C TYR A 155 10.02 2.58 12.16
N THR A 156 9.81 1.34 12.59
CA THR A 156 8.71 1.00 13.49
C THR A 156 9.21 0.99 14.92
N ILE A 157 8.63 1.85 15.76
CA ILE A 157 8.77 1.81 17.21
C ILE A 157 7.77 0.78 17.72
N ASN A 158 8.27 -0.34 18.25
CA ASN A 158 7.48 -1.49 18.67
C ASN A 158 7.77 -1.81 20.16
N PRO A 159 7.17 -1.08 21.11
CA PRO A 159 7.40 -1.28 22.52
C PRO A 159 6.69 -2.51 23.06
N GLY A 160 7.28 -3.21 23.99
CA GLY A 160 6.71 -4.40 24.64
C GLY A 160 7.77 -5.39 25.04
N ALA A 161 7.46 -6.28 25.98
CA ALA A 161 8.36 -7.36 26.35
C ALA A 161 8.46 -8.38 25.21
N GLY A 162 9.67 -8.72 24.78
CA GLY A 162 9.91 -9.59 23.64
C GLY A 162 9.79 -8.91 22.26
N ASN A 163 9.26 -7.70 22.19
CA ASN A 163 9.18 -6.92 20.97
C ASN A 163 10.49 -6.22 20.63
N ARG A 164 10.69 -5.94 19.37
CA ARG A 164 11.83 -5.22 18.83
C ARG A 164 11.38 -4.16 17.85
N SER A 165 11.89 -2.94 17.98
CA SER A 165 11.74 -1.92 16.95
C SER A 165 12.62 -2.25 15.74
N PHE A 166 12.13 -1.99 14.54
CA PHE A 166 12.77 -2.45 13.31
C PHE A 166 12.68 -1.45 12.16
N TRP A 167 13.58 -1.62 11.18
CA TRP A 167 13.53 -0.95 9.90
C TRP A 167 12.79 -1.77 8.86
N GLN A 168 12.11 -1.08 7.98
CA GLN A 168 11.54 -1.64 6.77
C GLN A 168 11.91 -0.80 5.55
N ALA A 169 12.04 -1.45 4.39
CA ALA A 169 12.28 -0.80 3.11
C ALA A 169 11.52 -1.54 2.02
N ALA A 170 11.08 -0.81 1.01
CA ALA A 170 10.29 -1.34 -0.08
C ALA A 170 10.56 -0.59 -1.39
N LEU A 171 10.41 -1.28 -2.51
CA LEU A 171 10.52 -0.73 -3.85
C LEU A 171 9.50 -1.42 -4.75
N ALA A 172 8.77 -0.63 -5.51
CA ALA A 172 7.83 -1.11 -6.52
C ALA A 172 8.04 -0.41 -7.86
N VAL A 173 7.71 -1.13 -8.92
CA VAL A 173 7.64 -0.64 -10.29
C VAL A 173 6.29 -1.03 -10.85
N THR A 174 5.55 -0.07 -11.41
CA THR A 174 4.27 -0.30 -12.06
C THR A 174 4.30 0.21 -13.49
N GLN A 175 3.43 -0.38 -14.32
CA GLN A 175 3.25 -0.01 -15.71
C GLN A 175 1.76 0.01 -16.05
N ASP A 176 1.29 1.12 -16.59
CA ASP A 176 -0.03 1.20 -17.20
C ASP A 176 -0.02 0.39 -18.50
N LEU A 177 -0.87 -0.64 -18.56
CA LEU A 177 -1.05 -1.51 -19.72
C LEU A 177 -2.18 -1.01 -20.62
N SER A 178 -3.17 -0.35 -20.02
CA SER A 178 -4.26 0.38 -20.68
C SER A 178 -4.78 1.47 -19.74
N ASP A 179 -5.81 2.22 -20.16
CA ASP A 179 -6.47 3.22 -19.30
C ASP A 179 -7.16 2.58 -18.09
N GLU A 180 -7.48 1.28 -18.16
CA GLU A 180 -8.19 0.54 -17.11
C GLU A 180 -7.27 -0.39 -16.30
N VAL A 181 -6.11 -0.78 -16.83
CA VAL A 181 -5.28 -1.84 -16.23
C VAL A 181 -3.86 -1.36 -16.03
N SER A 182 -3.40 -1.41 -14.79
CA SER A 182 -1.98 -1.34 -14.46
C SER A 182 -1.49 -2.63 -13.80
N ALA A 183 -0.23 -2.97 -13.99
CA ALA A 183 0.42 -4.11 -13.35
C ALA A 183 1.81 -3.73 -12.88
N GLY A 184 2.33 -4.45 -11.89
CA GLY A 184 3.66 -4.15 -11.36
C GLY A 184 4.24 -5.26 -10.51
N ALA A 185 5.42 -4.98 -10.01
CA ALA A 185 6.17 -5.85 -9.14
C ALA A 185 6.76 -5.06 -7.98
N GLU A 186 6.89 -5.72 -6.84
CA GLU A 186 7.53 -5.13 -5.66
C GLU A 186 8.52 -6.09 -4.99
N ILE A 187 9.42 -5.50 -4.23
CA ILE A 187 10.26 -6.20 -3.26
C ILE A 187 10.26 -5.40 -1.95
N THR A 188 10.10 -6.09 -0.83
CA THR A 188 10.13 -5.48 0.50
C THR A 188 11.09 -6.24 1.41
N ARG A 189 11.66 -5.51 2.36
CA ARG A 189 12.49 -6.08 3.42
C ARG A 189 12.08 -5.46 4.75
N GLN A 190 11.80 -6.32 5.73
CA GLN A 190 11.47 -5.94 7.10
C GLN A 190 12.45 -6.59 8.07
N GLY A 191 12.94 -5.82 9.04
CA GLY A 191 13.68 -6.36 10.17
C GLY A 191 12.79 -7.19 11.09
N SER A 192 13.39 -7.95 12.01
CA SER A 192 12.60 -8.67 13.01
C SER A 192 11.87 -7.71 13.93
N ASP A 193 10.60 -7.98 14.18
CA ASP A 193 9.69 -7.27 15.09
C ASP A 193 9.73 -7.83 16.53
N THR A 194 10.38 -8.99 16.72
CA THR A 194 10.60 -9.63 18.02
C THR A 194 12.07 -9.91 18.27
N THR A 195 12.44 -10.12 19.53
CA THR A 195 13.84 -10.40 19.92
C THR A 195 14.37 -11.70 19.36
N ASP A 196 13.51 -12.72 19.25
CA ASP A 196 13.86 -14.07 18.77
C ASP A 196 13.40 -14.29 17.31
N GLY A 197 12.79 -13.28 16.69
CA GLY A 197 12.32 -13.34 15.31
C GLY A 197 13.41 -13.15 14.27
N THR A 198 13.05 -13.28 13.03
CA THR A 198 13.94 -13.14 11.87
C THR A 198 13.45 -12.05 10.93
N ALA A 199 14.39 -11.46 10.21
CA ALA A 199 14.05 -10.48 9.18
C ALA A 199 13.41 -11.18 7.97
N GLN A 200 12.40 -10.53 7.38
CA GLN A 200 11.59 -11.07 6.28
C GLN A 200 11.82 -10.29 4.99
N THR A 201 11.89 -10.99 3.87
CA THR A 201 11.86 -10.43 2.52
C THR A 201 10.61 -10.94 1.82
N ARG A 202 9.91 -10.06 1.11
CA ARG A 202 8.78 -10.43 0.26
C ARG A 202 9.02 -9.91 -1.14
N ALA A 203 8.55 -10.65 -2.15
CA ALA A 203 8.46 -10.17 -3.53
C ALA A 203 7.06 -10.47 -4.04
N GLY A 204 6.47 -9.53 -4.76
CA GLY A 204 5.10 -9.64 -5.22
C GLY A 204 4.91 -9.14 -6.64
N LEU A 205 3.90 -9.69 -7.29
CA LEU A 205 3.30 -9.15 -8.52
C LEU A 205 1.91 -8.66 -8.16
N GLY A 206 1.46 -7.58 -8.79
CA GLY A 206 0.14 -7.04 -8.52
C GLY A 206 -0.46 -6.31 -9.73
N SER A 207 -1.74 -6.03 -9.63
CA SER A 207 -2.48 -5.31 -10.66
C SER A 207 -3.62 -4.51 -10.04
N ILE A 208 -3.95 -3.39 -10.69
CA ILE A 208 -5.15 -2.59 -10.45
C ILE A 208 -5.99 -2.65 -11.72
N ILE A 209 -7.27 -2.99 -11.59
CA ILE A 209 -8.23 -3.03 -12.67
C ILE A 209 -9.35 -2.05 -12.35
N LYS A 210 -9.40 -0.92 -13.05
CA LYS A 210 -10.47 0.06 -12.97
C LYS A 210 -11.73 -0.55 -13.62
N LEU A 211 -12.80 -0.68 -12.86
CA LEU A 211 -14.09 -1.17 -13.33
C LEU A 211 -14.98 -0.02 -13.80
N SER A 212 -14.77 1.16 -13.21
CA SER A 212 -15.41 2.44 -13.55
C SER A 212 -14.65 3.59 -12.89
N ASP A 213 -15.13 4.83 -13.03
CA ASP A 213 -14.56 6.00 -12.33
C ASP A 213 -14.66 5.89 -10.80
N HIS A 214 -15.53 5.01 -10.27
CA HIS A 214 -15.79 4.87 -8.84
C HIS A 214 -15.34 3.53 -8.25
N TYR A 215 -14.94 2.55 -9.07
CA TYR A 215 -14.62 1.21 -8.59
C TYR A 215 -13.37 0.65 -9.25
N ALA A 216 -12.53 0.02 -8.44
CA ALA A 216 -11.41 -0.77 -8.93
C ALA A 216 -11.24 -2.07 -8.14
N LEU A 217 -10.72 -3.10 -8.80
CA LEU A 217 -10.21 -4.30 -8.18
C LEU A 217 -8.70 -4.20 -8.08
N LEU A 218 -8.17 -4.53 -6.91
CA LEU A 218 -6.75 -4.47 -6.61
C LEU A 218 -6.31 -5.83 -6.06
N PHE A 219 -5.20 -6.36 -6.54
CA PHE A 219 -4.64 -7.59 -5.99
C PHE A 219 -3.13 -7.63 -6.18
N SER A 220 -2.47 -8.27 -5.23
CA SER A 220 -1.06 -8.62 -5.32
C SER A 220 -0.76 -9.89 -4.54
N GLY A 221 0.41 -10.45 -4.76
CA GLY A 221 0.89 -11.58 -3.98
C GLY A 221 2.18 -12.15 -4.52
N GLY A 222 2.77 -13.00 -3.71
CA GLY A 222 4.03 -13.65 -4.05
C GLY A 222 4.68 -14.37 -2.88
N PRO A 223 5.93 -14.80 -3.05
CA PRO A 223 6.68 -15.49 -2.02
C PRO A 223 7.18 -14.58 -0.90
N THR A 224 7.32 -15.15 0.28
CA THR A 224 8.00 -14.59 1.45
C THR A 224 9.18 -15.49 1.84
N TRP A 225 10.25 -14.88 2.34
CA TRP A 225 11.44 -15.59 2.80
C TRP A 225 11.88 -15.06 4.16
N ALA A 226 12.04 -15.96 5.12
CA ALA A 226 12.54 -15.68 6.45
C ALA A 226 13.37 -16.88 6.93
N ASP A 227 14.66 -16.70 7.20
CA ASP A 227 15.57 -17.70 7.79
C ASP A 227 15.42 -19.12 7.20
N HIS A 228 15.68 -19.30 5.92
CA HIS A 228 15.55 -20.57 5.19
C HIS A 228 14.13 -21.11 5.01
N ARG A 229 13.10 -20.39 5.49
CA ARG A 229 11.69 -20.72 5.28
C ARG A 229 11.13 -19.91 4.13
N THR A 230 10.26 -20.54 3.37
CA THR A 230 9.53 -19.91 2.27
C THR A 230 8.05 -20.02 2.52
N GLY A 231 7.37 -18.88 2.49
CA GLY A 231 5.94 -18.77 2.60
C GLY A 231 5.36 -18.01 1.39
N TYR A 232 4.17 -17.52 1.56
CA TYR A 232 3.47 -16.69 0.59
C TYR A 232 2.75 -15.53 1.29
N HIS A 233 2.49 -14.46 0.54
CA HIS A 233 1.58 -13.40 0.94
C HIS A 233 0.63 -13.07 -0.20
N PHE A 234 -0.50 -12.46 0.13
CA PHE A 234 -1.43 -11.91 -0.84
C PHE A 234 -2.16 -10.69 -0.26
N TYR A 235 -2.66 -9.88 -1.15
CA TYR A 235 -3.59 -8.78 -0.91
C TYR A 235 -4.67 -8.78 -1.98
N GLY A 236 -5.91 -8.47 -1.61
CA GLY A 236 -7.01 -8.24 -2.52
C GLY A 236 -7.95 -7.20 -1.96
N ALA A 237 -8.46 -6.29 -2.80
CA ALA A 237 -9.41 -5.28 -2.38
C ALA A 237 -10.38 -4.88 -3.50
N LEU A 238 -11.54 -4.39 -3.07
CA LEU A 238 -12.45 -3.58 -3.85
C LEU A 238 -12.28 -2.12 -3.39
N GLY A 239 -11.79 -1.27 -4.28
CA GLY A 239 -11.66 0.18 -4.05
C GLY A 239 -12.94 0.91 -4.48
N LEU A 240 -13.36 1.89 -3.68
CA LEU A 240 -14.44 2.84 -3.93
C LEU A 240 -13.87 4.25 -3.87
N PHE A 241 -14.18 5.08 -4.89
CA PHE A 241 -13.63 6.42 -5.08
C PHE A 241 -14.76 7.44 -5.29
N PHE A 242 -14.83 8.51 -4.50
CA PHE A 242 -15.87 9.53 -4.59
C PHE A 242 -15.50 10.85 -3.89
#